data_a013fbaea14f87c696224f8294ee88a3
#
_entry.id   a013fbaea14f87c696224f8294ee88a3
#
_cell.length_a   1.000
_cell.length_b   1.000
_cell.length_c   1.000
_cell.angle_alpha   90.00
_cell.angle_beta   90.00
_cell.angle_gamma   90.00
#
_symmetry.space_group_name_H-M   'P 1'
#
loop_
_entity.id
_entity.type
_entity.pdbx_description
1 polymer ?
#
loop_
_entity_poly.entity_id
_entity_poly.type
_entity_poly.pdbx_seq_one_letter_code
_entity_poly.pdbx_strand_id
1 'polypeptide(L)'
;MKIYKAAIIGLGPSGLAVNKILYGDSYNEIIAFESEDINKRDNIFGFWLTDWMKPFEKIIEKKWYKWTIGNKNTDVTHTSLDKPYCVISFKTWKKFCLETKNKLEIINKQVVQYFPEENYFKIITSDDKIYYAENI
;
A
#
# COMPACT_ATOMS: atom_id res chain seq x y z
N MET A 1 -24.43 -15.00 -0.56
CA MET A 1 -22.97 -14.91 -0.75
C MET A 1 -22.63 -13.46 -1.09
N LYS A 2 -21.79 -12.79 -0.30
CA LYS A 2 -21.31 -11.43 -0.61
C LYS A 2 -20.05 -11.55 -1.46
N ILE A 3 -20.01 -10.86 -2.61
CA ILE A 3 -18.84 -10.79 -3.48
C ILE A 3 -18.35 -9.34 -3.45
N TYR A 4 -17.09 -9.14 -3.04
CA TYR A 4 -16.44 -7.84 -3.04
C TYR A 4 -15.91 -7.49 -4.44
N LYS A 5 -15.82 -6.21 -4.76
CA LYS A 5 -15.23 -5.77 -6.04
C LYS A 5 -13.77 -6.16 -6.19
N ALA A 6 -13.04 -6.11 -5.10
CA ALA A 6 -11.66 -6.57 -5.05
C ALA A 6 -11.26 -7.02 -3.64
N ALA A 7 -10.29 -7.91 -3.58
CA ALA A 7 -9.58 -8.29 -2.37
C ALA A 7 -8.12 -7.85 -2.44
N ILE A 8 -7.63 -7.25 -1.37
CA ILE A 8 -6.23 -6.85 -1.23
C ILE A 8 -5.58 -7.73 -0.17
N ILE A 9 -4.58 -8.51 -0.56
CA ILE A 9 -3.84 -9.38 0.35
C ILE A 9 -2.57 -8.67 0.79
N GLY A 10 -2.57 -8.20 2.04
CA GLY A 10 -1.51 -7.36 2.62
C GLY A 10 -1.77 -5.86 2.49
N LEU A 11 -1.82 -5.16 3.62
CA LEU A 11 -1.95 -3.71 3.70
C LEU A 11 -0.60 -3.03 4.03
N GLY A 12 0.46 -3.50 3.41
CA GLY A 12 1.70 -2.76 3.33
C GLY A 12 1.58 -1.51 2.45
N PRO A 13 2.69 -0.79 2.20
CA PRO A 13 2.66 0.42 1.37
C PRO A 13 2.00 0.21 -0.01
N SER A 14 2.26 -0.94 -0.64
CA SER A 14 1.70 -1.27 -1.97
C SER A 14 0.21 -1.57 -1.92
N GLY A 15 -0.26 -2.38 -0.97
CA GLY A 15 -1.68 -2.70 -0.82
C GLY A 15 -2.51 -1.47 -0.51
N LEU A 16 -2.01 -0.58 0.35
CA LEU A 16 -2.62 0.72 0.62
C LEU A 16 -2.67 1.60 -0.63
N ALA A 17 -1.59 1.62 -1.44
CA ALA A 17 -1.56 2.35 -2.70
C ALA A 17 -2.62 1.82 -3.68
N VAL A 18 -2.75 0.50 -3.82
CA VAL A 18 -3.77 -0.13 -4.67
C VAL A 18 -5.18 0.32 -4.24
N ASN A 19 -5.48 0.29 -2.94
CA ASN A 19 -6.76 0.79 -2.43
C ASN A 19 -7.02 2.25 -2.84
N LYS A 20 -6.03 3.12 -2.68
CA LYS A 20 -6.17 4.55 -2.98
C LYS A 20 -6.27 4.84 -4.47
N ILE A 21 -5.37 4.26 -5.27
CA ILE A 21 -5.20 4.63 -6.68
C ILE A 21 -6.26 3.98 -7.56
N LEU A 22 -6.56 2.70 -7.33
CA LEU A 22 -7.48 1.97 -8.19
C LEU A 22 -8.93 2.07 -7.75
N TYR A 23 -9.18 2.19 -6.46
CA TYR A 23 -10.53 2.10 -5.91
C TYR A 23 -10.96 3.32 -5.08
N GLY A 24 -10.06 4.25 -4.79
CA GLY A 24 -10.30 5.33 -3.84
C GLY A 24 -11.45 6.28 -4.22
N ASP A 25 -11.68 6.50 -5.49
CA ASP A 25 -12.75 7.36 -6.01
C ASP A 25 -14.04 6.60 -6.37
N SER A 26 -14.06 5.29 -6.17
CA SER A 26 -15.24 4.45 -6.37
C SER A 26 -16.05 4.30 -5.07
N TYR A 27 -17.32 3.91 -5.19
CA TYR A 27 -18.16 3.51 -4.05
C TYR A 27 -18.20 1.98 -3.88
N ASN A 28 -17.24 1.27 -4.46
CA ASN A 28 -17.15 -0.18 -4.39
C ASN A 28 -16.87 -0.67 -2.97
N GLU A 29 -17.33 -1.87 -2.67
CA GLU A 29 -16.95 -2.59 -1.46
C GLU A 29 -15.67 -3.37 -1.72
N ILE A 30 -14.62 -3.03 -0.99
CA ILE A 30 -13.29 -3.64 -1.06
C ILE A 30 -13.03 -4.37 0.25
N ILE A 31 -12.45 -5.57 0.17
CA ILE A 31 -11.98 -6.29 1.34
C ILE A 31 -10.44 -6.34 1.34
N ALA A 32 -9.84 -6.15 2.49
CA ALA A 32 -8.40 -6.29 2.65
C ALA A 32 -8.07 -7.24 3.79
N PHE A 33 -7.03 -8.03 3.61
CA PHE A 33 -6.53 -8.97 4.60
C PHE A 33 -5.15 -8.55 5.05
N GLU A 34 -4.96 -8.45 6.35
CA GLU A 34 -3.66 -8.14 6.94
C GLU A 34 -3.44 -9.01 8.17
N SER A 35 -2.34 -9.75 8.18
CA SER A 35 -2.01 -10.66 9.28
C SER A 35 -1.59 -9.94 10.56
N GLU A 36 -1.08 -8.72 10.43
CA GLU A 36 -0.62 -7.89 11.53
C GLU A 36 -1.54 -6.69 11.74
N ASP A 37 -1.54 -6.15 12.96
CA ASP A 37 -2.23 -4.89 13.23
C ASP A 37 -1.49 -3.73 12.55
N ILE A 38 -2.08 -3.18 11.49
CA ILE A 38 -1.50 -2.06 10.74
C ILE A 38 -1.30 -0.77 11.58
N ASN A 39 -1.95 -0.67 12.75
CA ASN A 39 -1.79 0.46 13.65
C ASN A 39 -0.49 0.40 14.47
N LYS A 40 0.12 -0.78 14.54
CA LYS A 40 1.39 -1.00 15.24
C LYS A 40 2.61 -0.81 14.36
N ARG A 41 2.43 -0.62 13.05
CA ARG A 41 3.55 -0.38 12.14
C ARG A 41 4.09 1.02 12.29
N ASP A 42 5.40 1.12 12.54
CA ASP A 42 6.15 2.36 12.76
C ASP A 42 7.40 2.40 11.87
N ASN A 43 7.25 2.09 10.60
CA ASN A 43 8.34 2.17 9.65
C ASN A 43 8.27 3.46 8.83
N ILE A 44 9.45 3.90 8.42
CA ILE A 44 9.67 4.97 7.46
C ILE A 44 10.16 4.32 6.17
N PHE A 45 9.66 4.74 5.05
CA PHE A 45 10.17 4.32 3.76
C PHE A 45 10.62 5.50 2.92
N GLY A 46 11.74 5.28 2.24
CA GLY A 46 12.35 6.25 1.34
C GLY A 46 12.16 5.86 -0.12
N PHE A 47 12.09 6.87 -0.98
CA PHE A 47 11.92 6.70 -2.41
C PHE A 47 12.43 7.92 -3.18
N TRP A 48 12.69 7.73 -4.47
CA TRP A 48 12.98 8.83 -5.38
C TRP A 48 11.70 9.43 -5.91
N LEU A 49 11.54 10.75 -5.82
CA LEU A 49 10.37 11.42 -6.35
C LEU A 49 10.39 11.38 -7.89
N THR A 50 9.59 10.50 -8.45
CA THR A 50 9.38 10.36 -9.88
C THR A 50 8.08 11.06 -10.30
N ASP A 51 7.88 11.28 -11.60
CA ASP A 51 6.73 12.05 -12.09
C ASP A 51 5.38 11.47 -11.69
N TRP A 52 5.24 10.16 -11.69
CA TRP A 52 3.99 9.51 -11.30
C TRP A 52 3.69 9.64 -9.78
N MET A 53 4.69 9.96 -8.96
CA MET A 53 4.54 10.18 -7.52
C MET A 53 4.24 11.63 -7.14
N LYS A 54 4.33 12.57 -8.08
CA LYS A 54 4.02 13.99 -7.83
C LYS A 54 2.67 14.24 -7.16
N PRO A 55 1.58 13.50 -7.46
CA PRO A 55 0.31 13.65 -6.74
C PRO A 55 0.41 13.41 -5.23
N PHE A 56 1.41 12.67 -4.78
CA PHE A 56 1.66 12.37 -3.36
C PHE A 56 2.64 13.35 -2.70
N GLU A 57 3.18 14.31 -3.45
CA GLU A 57 4.22 15.22 -2.97
C GLU A 57 3.82 15.97 -1.70
N LYS A 58 2.53 16.30 -1.56
CA LYS A 58 1.97 17.00 -0.40
C LYS A 58 2.08 16.25 0.94
N ILE A 59 2.30 14.94 0.90
CA ILE A 59 2.44 14.11 2.11
C ILE A 59 3.87 13.68 2.40
N ILE A 60 4.83 14.14 1.59
CA ILE A 60 6.25 13.88 1.81
C ILE A 60 6.70 14.65 3.05
N GLU A 61 7.30 13.95 4.01
CA GLU A 61 7.75 14.54 5.27
C GLU A 61 9.10 15.22 5.15
N LYS A 62 10.00 14.68 4.31
CA LYS A 62 11.31 15.26 4.08
C LYS A 62 11.85 14.93 2.70
N LYS A 63 12.64 15.86 2.14
CA LYS A 63 13.31 15.73 0.84
C LYS A 63 14.79 16.07 0.97
N TRP A 64 15.63 15.31 0.25
CA TRP A 64 17.05 15.61 0.08
C TRP A 64 17.38 15.69 -1.41
N TYR A 65 18.00 16.77 -1.79
CA TYR A 65 18.43 17.01 -3.18
C TYR A 65 19.89 16.59 -3.42
N LYS A 66 20.61 16.25 -2.36
CA LYS A 66 21.99 15.80 -2.38
C LYS A 66 22.15 14.61 -1.44
N TRP A 67 22.79 13.56 -1.90
CA TRP A 67 23.09 12.37 -1.10
C TRP A 67 24.45 11.79 -1.49
N THR A 68 25.06 11.08 -0.57
CA THR A 68 26.34 10.43 -0.75
C THR A 68 26.16 8.95 -0.48
N ILE A 69 26.68 8.13 -1.39
CA ILE A 69 26.81 6.68 -1.21
C ILE A 69 28.28 6.36 -1.14
N GLY A 70 28.69 5.67 -0.09
CA GLY A 70 30.10 5.37 0.11
C GLY A 70 30.35 4.04 0.79
N ASN A 71 31.59 3.61 0.71
CA ASN A 71 32.15 2.50 1.47
C ASN A 71 33.43 2.95 2.15
N LYS A 72 34.24 2.03 2.74
CA LYS A 72 35.46 2.36 3.45
C LYS A 72 36.53 3.07 2.61
N ASN A 73 36.46 2.96 1.28
CA ASN A 73 37.51 3.41 0.38
C ASN A 73 37.10 4.55 -0.54
N THR A 74 35.82 4.66 -0.84
CA THR A 74 35.29 5.62 -1.83
C THR A 74 33.89 6.07 -1.49
N ASP A 75 33.59 7.33 -1.79
CA ASP A 75 32.23 7.86 -1.78
C ASP A 75 31.90 8.58 -3.09
N VAL A 76 30.63 8.52 -3.45
CA VAL A 76 30.06 9.23 -4.58
C VAL A 76 28.91 10.10 -4.08
N THR A 77 29.03 11.39 -4.31
CA THR A 77 27.95 12.36 -4.01
C THR A 77 27.19 12.67 -5.29
N HIS A 78 25.88 12.60 -5.18
CA HIS A 78 24.95 12.91 -6.27
C HIS A 78 24.02 14.06 -5.86
N THR A 79 23.70 14.92 -6.81
CA THR A 79 22.77 16.04 -6.64
C THR A 79 21.69 15.96 -7.73
N SER A 80 20.42 16.06 -7.35
CA SER A 80 19.29 16.10 -8.29
C SER A 80 18.23 17.06 -7.77
N LEU A 81 17.89 18.07 -8.55
CA LEU A 81 16.86 19.04 -8.21
C LEU A 81 15.46 18.54 -8.56
N ASP A 82 15.36 17.72 -9.59
CA ASP A 82 14.08 17.22 -10.16
C ASP A 82 13.64 15.90 -9.54
N LYS A 83 14.58 15.11 -9.01
CA LYS A 83 14.31 13.78 -8.44
C LYS A 83 14.94 13.66 -7.06
N PRO A 84 14.46 14.41 -6.07
CA PRO A 84 14.99 14.30 -4.71
C PRO A 84 14.70 12.93 -4.12
N TYR A 85 15.53 12.52 -3.16
CA TYR A 85 15.21 11.41 -2.27
C TYR A 85 14.24 11.89 -1.20
N CYS A 86 13.17 11.15 -0.99
CA CYS A 86 12.07 11.52 -0.12
C CYS A 86 11.79 10.45 0.92
N VAL A 87 11.18 10.85 2.03
CA VAL A 87 10.67 9.90 3.02
C VAL A 87 9.25 10.22 3.43
N ILE A 88 8.52 9.16 3.74
CA ILE A 88 7.18 9.17 4.31
C ILE A 88 7.13 8.14 5.43
N SER A 89 6.53 8.47 6.57
CA SER A 89 6.21 7.47 7.60
C SER A 89 5.02 6.62 7.16
N PHE A 90 5.00 5.36 7.59
CA PHE A 90 3.86 4.48 7.33
C PHE A 90 2.55 5.06 7.86
N LYS A 91 2.59 5.74 8.99
CA LYS A 91 1.43 6.41 9.59
C LYS A 91 0.82 7.46 8.65
N THR A 92 1.66 8.33 8.08
CA THR A 92 1.22 9.36 7.13
C THR A 92 0.68 8.74 5.85
N TRP A 93 1.38 7.75 5.30
CA TRP A 93 0.97 7.03 4.11
C TRP A 93 -0.37 6.30 4.30
N LYS A 94 -0.50 5.57 5.41
CA LYS A 94 -1.75 4.87 5.77
C LYS A 94 -2.93 5.83 5.85
N LYS A 95 -2.79 6.93 6.60
CA LYS A 95 -3.84 7.94 6.71
C LYS A 95 -4.29 8.44 5.34
N PHE A 96 -3.34 8.84 4.50
CA PHE A 96 -3.63 9.30 3.15
C PHE A 96 -4.33 8.24 2.29
N CYS A 97 -3.86 6.99 2.33
CA CYS A 97 -4.42 5.91 1.50
C CYS A 97 -5.80 5.43 1.95
N LEU A 98 -6.16 5.65 3.22
CA LEU A 98 -7.48 5.31 3.76
C LEU A 98 -8.51 6.42 3.59
N GLU A 99 -8.12 7.63 3.17
CA GLU A 99 -9.03 8.72 2.80
C GLU A 99 -9.62 8.44 1.41
N THR A 100 -10.64 7.60 1.34
CA THR A 100 -11.26 7.10 0.10
C THR A 100 -12.78 7.19 0.18
N LYS A 101 -13.46 7.07 -0.97
CA LYS A 101 -14.93 6.97 -1.08
C LYS A 101 -15.40 5.51 -1.03
N ASN A 102 -14.50 4.56 -1.28
CA ASN A 102 -14.85 3.15 -1.24
C ASN A 102 -15.16 2.69 0.19
N LYS A 103 -15.83 1.54 0.29
CA LYS A 103 -16.05 0.85 1.55
C LYS A 103 -14.97 -0.22 1.71
N LEU A 104 -13.89 0.12 2.41
CA LEU A 104 -12.82 -0.82 2.73
C LEU A 104 -13.14 -1.56 4.03
N GLU A 105 -13.32 -2.87 3.95
CA GLU A 105 -13.39 -3.76 5.10
C GLU A 105 -12.03 -4.40 5.33
N ILE A 106 -11.48 -4.27 6.54
CA ILE A 106 -10.17 -4.83 6.90
C ILE A 106 -10.36 -6.04 7.81
N ILE A 107 -9.86 -7.18 7.36
CA ILE A 107 -9.85 -8.44 8.10
C ILE A 107 -8.44 -8.69 8.62
N ASN A 108 -8.29 -8.67 9.96
CA ASN A 108 -7.00 -8.90 10.61
C ASN A 108 -6.70 -10.41 10.71
N LYS A 109 -6.54 -11.05 9.57
CA LYS A 109 -6.25 -12.48 9.42
C LYS A 109 -5.34 -12.71 8.22
N GLN A 110 -4.51 -13.75 8.33
CA GLN A 110 -3.72 -14.22 7.21
C GLN A 110 -4.60 -14.95 6.20
N VAL A 111 -4.44 -14.65 4.92
CA VAL A 111 -4.96 -15.48 3.83
C VAL A 111 -4.05 -16.70 3.69
N VAL A 112 -4.63 -17.90 3.81
CA VAL A 112 -3.88 -19.16 3.70
C VAL A 112 -3.99 -19.77 2.32
N GLN A 113 -5.11 -19.54 1.64
CA GLN A 113 -5.33 -20.02 0.27
C GLN A 113 -6.28 -19.11 -0.49
N TYR A 114 -6.15 -19.10 -1.82
CA TYR A 114 -7.15 -18.54 -2.72
C TYR A 114 -7.24 -19.37 -4.00
N PHE A 115 -8.42 -19.39 -4.60
CA PHE A 115 -8.72 -20.16 -5.79
C PHE A 115 -9.49 -19.30 -6.78
N PRO A 116 -9.08 -19.27 -8.07
CA PRO A 116 -9.90 -18.68 -9.11
C PRO A 116 -11.13 -19.57 -9.37
N GLU A 117 -12.27 -18.94 -9.45
CA GLU A 117 -13.53 -19.51 -9.91
C GLU A 117 -13.90 -18.82 -11.24
N GLU A 118 -15.01 -19.18 -11.84
CA GLU A 118 -15.38 -18.65 -13.18
C GLU A 118 -15.46 -17.11 -13.22
N ASN A 119 -16.05 -16.47 -12.19
CA ASN A 119 -16.29 -15.02 -12.16
C ASN A 119 -15.77 -14.33 -10.90
N TYR A 120 -15.08 -15.03 -10.01
CA TYR A 120 -14.56 -14.51 -8.76
C TYR A 120 -13.44 -15.38 -8.21
N PHE A 121 -12.79 -14.87 -7.18
CA PHE A 121 -11.83 -15.63 -6.38
C PHE A 121 -12.47 -16.03 -5.05
N LYS A 122 -12.27 -17.29 -4.66
CA LYS A 122 -12.55 -17.80 -3.33
C LYS A 122 -11.30 -17.64 -2.47
N ILE A 123 -11.42 -17.00 -1.31
CA ILE A 123 -10.31 -16.66 -0.42
C ILE A 123 -10.56 -17.30 0.93
N ILE A 124 -9.57 -18.00 1.48
CA ILE A 124 -9.65 -18.69 2.78
C ILE A 124 -8.66 -18.08 3.74
N THR A 125 -9.12 -17.70 4.91
CA THR A 125 -8.29 -17.14 5.99
C THR A 125 -7.89 -18.19 7.03
N SER A 126 -6.92 -17.85 7.86
CA SER A 126 -6.36 -18.75 8.90
C SER A 126 -7.35 -19.22 9.99
N ASP A 127 -8.52 -18.64 10.04
CA ASP A 127 -9.65 -19.06 10.89
C ASP A 127 -10.75 -19.78 10.10
N ASP A 128 -10.39 -20.37 8.95
CA ASP A 128 -11.25 -21.15 8.04
C ASP A 128 -12.47 -20.39 7.48
N LYS A 129 -12.49 -19.05 7.59
CA LYS A 129 -13.52 -18.26 6.96
C LYS A 129 -13.27 -18.10 5.47
N ILE A 130 -14.38 -18.02 4.73
CA ILE A 130 -14.37 -17.92 3.28
C ILE A 130 -14.93 -16.57 2.85
N TYR A 131 -14.23 -15.92 1.93
CA TYR A 131 -14.59 -14.65 1.30
C TYR A 131 -14.53 -14.79 -0.22
N TYR A 132 -15.22 -13.88 -0.91
CA TYR A 132 -15.29 -13.89 -2.38
C TYR A 132 -15.06 -12.49 -2.92
N ALA A 133 -14.26 -12.37 -3.99
CA ALA A 133 -13.98 -11.11 -4.65
C ALA A 133 -13.83 -11.31 -6.17
N GLU A 134 -14.24 -10.32 -6.96
CA GLU A 134 -14.09 -10.36 -8.42
C GLU A 134 -12.61 -10.25 -8.84
N ASN A 135 -11.78 -9.55 -8.05
CA ASN A 135 -10.36 -9.32 -8.33
C ASN A 135 -9.52 -9.57 -7.07
N ILE A 136 -8.25 -9.94 -7.27
CA ILE A 136 -7.25 -10.10 -6.22
C ILE A 136 -5.97 -9.34 -6.58
#